data_410f5efd0ba5361ae7a42ba5719109f4
#
_entry.id   410f5efd0ba5361ae7a42ba5719109f4
#
_cell.length_a   1.000
_cell.length_b   1.000
_cell.length_c   1.000
_cell.angle_alpha   90.00
_cell.angle_beta   90.00
_cell.angle_gamma   90.00
#
_symmetry.space_group_name_H-M   'P 1'
#
loop_
_entity.id
_entity.type
_entity.pdbx_description
1 polymer ?
#
loop_
_entity_poly.entity_id
_entity_poly.type
_entity_poly.pdbx_seq_one_letter_code
_entity_poly.pdbx_strand_id
1 'polypeptide(L)'
;GARVLTHCNAGALATAGYGSALGVIRAAVEKGKRVAVFADETRPFLQGARLTAWELVRDGLDTTVITESMAGPLMRAGEIDIVVVGADRIAANGDTANKIGTYTVAVLAREHKVPFYVAAPLSTVDLATPDGDQIPIEERDRREMTHLGSSRLTPEGAHIRNPAFDVTPHRYITGIITEKGIFGPPYSETLKGAFDLARPIPPS
;
A
#
# COMPACT_ATOMS: atom_id res chain seq x y z
N GLY A 1 -9.80 5.64 -19.10
CA GLY A 1 -9.73 5.66 -17.65
C GLY A 1 -8.44 5.01 -17.13
N ALA A 2 -8.08 5.31 -15.89
CA ALA A 2 -6.94 4.68 -15.26
C ALA A 2 -7.35 3.36 -14.59
N ARG A 3 -6.50 2.34 -14.68
CA ARG A 3 -6.66 1.04 -14.02
C ARG A 3 -5.63 0.95 -12.90
N VAL A 4 -6.13 1.05 -11.67
CA VAL A 4 -5.31 1.17 -10.46
C VAL A 4 -5.26 -0.17 -9.75
N LEU A 5 -4.08 -0.66 -9.42
CA LEU A 5 -3.92 -1.78 -8.49
C LEU A 5 -3.67 -1.24 -7.08
N THR A 6 -4.33 -1.81 -6.09
CA THR A 6 -4.06 -1.56 -4.68
C THR A 6 -3.95 -2.86 -3.89
N HIS A 7 -3.26 -2.80 -2.75
CA HIS A 7 -2.98 -3.95 -1.88
C HIS A 7 -3.31 -3.60 -0.44
N CYS A 8 -3.85 -4.55 0.32
CA CYS A 8 -4.34 -4.37 1.68
C CYS A 8 -5.52 -3.37 1.76
N ASN A 9 -5.66 -2.68 2.87
CA ASN A 9 -6.63 -1.59 3.03
C ASN A 9 -5.94 -0.35 3.58
N ALA A 10 -5.96 0.72 2.81
CA ALA A 10 -5.56 2.06 3.20
C ALA A 10 -6.70 3.05 2.89
N GLY A 11 -7.91 2.65 3.22
CA GLY A 11 -9.14 3.40 3.08
C GLY A 11 -9.63 4.01 4.39
N ALA A 12 -10.90 4.41 4.41
CA ALA A 12 -11.54 5.06 5.56
C ALA A 12 -11.57 4.15 6.80
N LEU A 13 -11.76 2.84 6.61
CA LEU A 13 -11.80 1.87 7.71
C LEU A 13 -10.46 1.74 8.44
N ALA A 14 -9.33 1.93 7.73
CA ALA A 14 -8.00 1.86 8.32
C ALA A 14 -7.51 3.19 8.89
N THR A 15 -8.00 4.34 8.38
CA THR A 15 -7.49 5.68 8.70
C THR A 15 -8.47 6.54 9.50
N ALA A 16 -9.65 6.01 9.80
CA ALA A 16 -10.77 6.74 10.45
C ALA A 16 -11.14 8.07 9.75
N GLY A 17 -10.97 8.12 8.43
CA GLY A 17 -11.24 9.31 7.62
C GLY A 17 -11.41 9.02 6.14
N TYR A 18 -10.84 9.84 5.29
CA TYR A 18 -10.98 9.75 3.84
C TYR A 18 -10.18 8.59 3.21
N GLY A 19 -9.16 8.12 3.92
CA GLY A 19 -8.21 7.13 3.43
C GLY A 19 -6.94 7.78 2.86
N SER A 20 -5.86 7.01 2.77
CA SER A 20 -4.63 7.39 2.08
C SER A 20 -4.60 6.88 0.64
N ALA A 21 -4.30 5.61 0.37
CA ALA A 21 -4.32 5.08 -0.99
C ALA A 21 -5.72 5.14 -1.63
N LEU A 22 -6.77 4.73 -0.93
CA LEU A 22 -8.14 4.86 -1.43
C LEU A 22 -8.58 6.33 -1.50
N GLY A 23 -8.04 7.20 -0.65
CA GLY A 23 -8.25 8.64 -0.73
C GLY A 23 -7.73 9.24 -2.04
N VAL A 24 -6.57 8.80 -2.54
CA VAL A 24 -6.05 9.21 -3.86
C VAL A 24 -6.99 8.79 -4.98
N ILE A 25 -7.52 7.56 -4.91
CA ILE A 25 -8.48 7.04 -5.89
C ILE A 25 -9.78 7.85 -5.85
N ARG A 26 -10.35 8.10 -4.66
CA ARG A 26 -11.54 8.92 -4.46
C ARG A 26 -11.37 10.33 -5.02
N ALA A 27 -10.27 10.98 -4.67
CA ALA A 27 -9.96 12.32 -5.17
C ALA A 27 -9.84 12.39 -6.70
N ALA A 28 -9.33 11.34 -7.34
CA ALA A 28 -9.28 11.26 -8.79
C ALA A 28 -10.69 11.18 -9.40
N VAL A 29 -11.58 10.37 -8.82
CA VAL A 29 -12.97 10.23 -9.26
C VAL A 29 -13.76 11.52 -9.04
N GLU A 30 -13.62 12.17 -7.89
CA GLU A 30 -14.24 13.47 -7.58
C GLU A 30 -13.82 14.57 -8.59
N LYS A 31 -12.61 14.46 -9.13
CA LYS A 31 -12.12 15.32 -10.21
C LYS A 31 -12.57 14.87 -11.61
N GLY A 32 -13.57 13.99 -11.69
CA GLY A 32 -14.13 13.53 -12.95
C GLY A 32 -13.29 12.52 -13.73
N LYS A 33 -12.26 11.91 -13.11
CA LYS A 33 -11.48 10.87 -13.76
C LYS A 33 -12.23 9.53 -13.71
N ARG A 34 -12.20 8.78 -14.80
CA ARG A 34 -12.68 7.40 -14.81
C ARG A 34 -11.57 6.49 -14.26
N VAL A 35 -11.89 5.74 -13.22
CA VAL A 35 -10.95 4.84 -12.54
C VAL A 35 -11.63 3.48 -12.38
N ALA A 36 -10.94 2.42 -12.77
CA ALA A 36 -11.25 1.04 -12.39
C ALA A 36 -10.17 0.55 -11.41
N VAL A 37 -10.56 -0.22 -10.40
CA VAL A 37 -9.65 -0.64 -9.34
C VAL A 37 -9.53 -2.16 -9.31
N PHE A 38 -8.31 -2.65 -9.37
CA PHE A 38 -7.96 -4.02 -9.01
C PHE A 38 -7.52 -4.02 -7.54
N ALA A 39 -8.19 -4.81 -6.72
CA ALA A 39 -7.86 -4.95 -5.31
C ALA A 39 -7.30 -6.36 -5.06
N ASP A 40 -6.02 -6.45 -4.70
CA ASP A 40 -5.46 -7.70 -4.19
C ASP A 40 -6.26 -8.16 -2.97
N GLU A 41 -6.68 -9.44 -2.93
CA GLU A 41 -7.41 -9.98 -1.77
C GLU A 41 -6.63 -9.84 -0.46
N THR A 42 -5.30 -9.86 -0.54
CA THR A 42 -4.35 -9.65 0.55
C THR A 42 -4.37 -10.78 1.59
N ARG A 43 -3.81 -11.94 1.21
CA ARG A 43 -3.54 -13.00 2.18
C ARG A 43 -2.54 -12.54 3.26
N PRO A 44 -2.60 -13.09 4.52
CA PRO A 44 -3.57 -14.08 4.98
C PRO A 44 -4.89 -13.51 5.49
N PHE A 45 -4.94 -12.21 5.87
CA PHE A 45 -6.08 -11.64 6.60
C PHE A 45 -7.19 -11.11 5.67
N LEU A 46 -6.95 -11.07 4.36
CA LEU A 46 -7.92 -10.72 3.30
C LEU A 46 -8.46 -9.29 3.42
N GLN A 47 -7.64 -8.31 3.83
CA GLN A 47 -8.09 -6.93 3.97
C GLN A 47 -8.54 -6.32 2.64
N GLY A 48 -7.91 -6.71 1.53
CA GLY A 48 -8.32 -6.26 0.21
C GLY A 48 -9.71 -6.76 -0.18
N ALA A 49 -9.95 -8.06 -0.03
CA ALA A 49 -11.25 -8.65 -0.34
C ALA A 49 -12.35 -8.21 0.64
N ARG A 50 -12.03 -8.09 1.94
CA ARG A 50 -13.01 -7.83 3.00
C ARG A 50 -13.33 -6.36 3.21
N LEU A 51 -12.33 -5.49 3.10
CA LEU A 51 -12.44 -4.07 3.45
C LEU A 51 -12.33 -3.19 2.22
N THR A 52 -11.26 -3.30 1.44
CA THR A 52 -11.02 -2.44 0.25
C THR A 52 -12.13 -2.62 -0.78
N ALA A 53 -12.45 -3.84 -1.14
CA ALA A 53 -13.52 -4.10 -2.10
C ALA A 53 -14.87 -3.59 -1.60
N TRP A 54 -15.17 -3.76 -0.31
CA TRP A 54 -16.40 -3.26 0.29
C TRP A 54 -16.50 -1.73 0.22
N GLU A 55 -15.43 -1.01 0.58
CA GLU A 55 -15.40 0.47 0.51
C GLU A 55 -15.61 0.95 -0.92
N LEU A 56 -14.85 0.41 -1.87
CA LEU A 56 -14.88 0.85 -3.27
C LEU A 56 -16.22 0.57 -3.96
N VAL A 57 -16.81 -0.62 -3.71
CA VAL A 57 -18.16 -0.95 -4.23
C VAL A 57 -19.21 -0.03 -3.64
N ARG A 58 -19.11 0.27 -2.34
CA ARG A 58 -20.01 1.22 -1.68
C ARG A 58 -19.90 2.63 -2.23
N ASP A 59 -18.69 3.02 -2.65
CA ASP A 59 -18.44 4.31 -3.31
C ASP A 59 -18.86 4.33 -4.80
N GLY A 60 -19.37 3.19 -5.32
CA GLY A 60 -19.82 3.07 -6.72
C GLY A 60 -18.67 2.96 -7.73
N LEU A 61 -17.46 2.58 -7.28
CA LEU A 61 -16.32 2.39 -8.17
C LEU A 61 -16.32 1.00 -8.81
N ASP A 62 -15.89 0.97 -10.09
CA ASP A 62 -15.60 -0.28 -10.79
C ASP A 62 -14.45 -1.00 -10.10
N THR A 63 -14.76 -2.16 -9.50
CA THR A 63 -13.85 -2.86 -8.59
C THR A 63 -13.76 -4.33 -8.93
N THR A 64 -12.55 -4.80 -9.19
CA THR A 64 -12.23 -6.21 -9.42
C THR A 64 -11.34 -6.72 -8.30
N VAL A 65 -11.75 -7.77 -7.58
CA VAL A 65 -10.90 -8.45 -6.60
C VAL A 65 -10.08 -9.50 -7.32
N ILE A 66 -8.79 -9.53 -7.04
CA ILE A 66 -7.84 -10.50 -7.58
C ILE A 66 -7.03 -11.15 -6.47
N THR A 67 -6.40 -12.30 -6.73
CA THR A 67 -5.33 -12.82 -5.88
C THR A 67 -4.02 -12.11 -6.20
N GLU A 68 -3.09 -12.02 -5.25
CA GLU A 68 -1.79 -11.35 -5.44
C GLU A 68 -1.00 -11.94 -6.61
N SER A 69 -1.17 -13.24 -6.87
CA SER A 69 -0.51 -13.93 -7.99
C SER A 69 -0.99 -13.48 -9.37
N MET A 70 -2.17 -12.83 -9.45
CA MET A 70 -2.70 -12.29 -10.70
C MET A 70 -2.10 -10.93 -11.08
N ALA A 71 -1.50 -10.20 -10.15
CA ALA A 71 -0.94 -8.87 -10.40
C ALA A 71 0.09 -8.88 -11.55
N GLY A 72 1.02 -9.83 -11.54
CA GLY A 72 2.05 -9.96 -12.58
C GLY A 72 1.49 -10.19 -13.99
N PRO A 73 0.67 -11.23 -14.21
CA PRO A 73 0.01 -11.45 -15.50
C PRO A 73 -0.80 -10.23 -16.00
N LEU A 74 -1.54 -9.55 -15.13
CA LEU A 74 -2.32 -8.36 -15.50
C LEU A 74 -1.42 -7.16 -15.87
N MET A 75 -0.33 -6.93 -15.13
CA MET A 75 0.67 -5.93 -15.49
C MET A 75 1.31 -6.24 -16.85
N ARG A 76 1.69 -7.51 -17.07
CA ARG A 76 2.25 -7.97 -18.35
C ARG A 76 1.28 -7.76 -19.52
N ALA A 77 -0.01 -8.00 -19.30
CA ALA A 77 -1.06 -7.77 -20.29
C ALA A 77 -1.36 -6.29 -20.53
N GLY A 78 -0.74 -5.38 -19.75
CA GLY A 78 -1.02 -3.96 -19.82
C GLY A 78 -2.40 -3.59 -19.29
N GLU A 79 -2.94 -4.37 -18.35
CA GLU A 79 -4.25 -4.13 -17.74
C GLU A 79 -4.18 -3.29 -16.45
N ILE A 80 -2.98 -3.00 -15.96
CA ILE A 80 -2.73 -2.14 -14.79
C ILE A 80 -1.85 -0.96 -15.24
N ASP A 81 -2.33 0.26 -14.99
CA ASP A 81 -1.64 1.48 -15.39
C ASP A 81 -0.80 2.07 -14.25
N ILE A 82 -1.19 1.82 -13.00
CA ILE A 82 -0.56 2.41 -11.81
C ILE A 82 -0.86 1.56 -10.58
N VAL A 83 0.10 1.52 -9.65
CA VAL A 83 -0.09 0.95 -8.32
C VAL A 83 -0.12 2.05 -7.29
N VAL A 84 -1.10 2.03 -6.37
CA VAL A 84 -1.17 2.93 -5.21
C VAL A 84 -1.47 2.09 -3.96
N VAL A 85 -0.56 2.12 -3.00
CA VAL A 85 -0.68 1.38 -1.72
C VAL A 85 -0.52 2.32 -0.53
N GLY A 86 -0.92 1.88 0.65
CA GLY A 86 -0.62 2.56 1.90
C GLY A 86 0.78 2.26 2.42
N ALA A 87 1.04 2.67 3.67
CA ALA A 87 2.23 2.32 4.42
C ALA A 87 1.91 2.17 5.90
N ASP A 88 2.55 1.21 6.54
CA ASP A 88 2.56 1.07 8.00
C ASP A 88 3.70 1.91 8.62
N ARG A 89 4.85 1.98 7.94
CA ARG A 89 5.99 2.84 8.30
C ARG A 89 6.83 3.17 7.07
N ILE A 90 7.37 4.38 7.03
CA ILE A 90 8.30 4.84 5.99
C ILE A 90 9.57 5.30 6.70
N ALA A 91 10.73 4.72 6.34
CA ALA A 91 12.02 5.11 6.85
C ALA A 91 12.53 6.42 6.21
N ALA A 92 13.55 7.04 6.79
CA ALA A 92 14.12 8.31 6.32
C ALA A 92 14.59 8.27 4.86
N ASN A 93 15.08 7.12 4.38
CA ASN A 93 15.51 6.92 3.00
C ASN A 93 14.36 6.62 2.03
N GLY A 94 13.11 6.51 2.51
CA GLY A 94 11.92 6.19 1.72
C GLY A 94 11.59 4.70 1.63
N ASP A 95 12.39 3.81 2.21
CA ASP A 95 12.03 2.40 2.32
C ASP A 95 10.73 2.27 3.11
N THR A 96 9.80 1.48 2.60
CA THR A 96 8.43 1.47 3.10
C THR A 96 8.03 0.08 3.57
N ALA A 97 7.67 -0.05 4.84
CA ALA A 97 7.01 -1.22 5.37
C ALA A 97 5.49 -1.12 5.14
N ASN A 98 4.92 -2.15 4.56
CA ASN A 98 3.47 -2.27 4.37
C ASN A 98 3.07 -3.74 4.45
N LYS A 99 1.78 -4.02 4.38
CA LYS A 99 1.23 -5.37 4.45
C LYS A 99 2.00 -6.33 3.55
N ILE A 100 2.31 -7.53 4.10
CA ILE A 100 3.01 -8.60 3.37
C ILE A 100 2.43 -8.77 1.96
N GLY A 101 3.30 -8.90 0.96
CA GLY A 101 2.95 -8.94 -0.46
C GLY A 101 3.22 -7.62 -1.21
N THR A 102 3.32 -6.49 -0.52
CA THR A 102 3.58 -5.18 -1.13
C THR A 102 4.91 -5.16 -1.88
N TYR A 103 5.97 -5.75 -1.32
CA TYR A 103 7.27 -5.87 -1.99
C TYR A 103 7.16 -6.64 -3.31
N THR A 104 6.42 -7.74 -3.32
CA THR A 104 6.19 -8.54 -4.55
C THR A 104 5.52 -7.68 -5.63
N VAL A 105 4.46 -6.95 -5.28
CA VAL A 105 3.77 -6.03 -6.21
C VAL A 105 4.72 -4.95 -6.73
N ALA A 106 5.56 -4.37 -5.88
CA ALA A 106 6.52 -3.34 -6.28
C ALA A 106 7.58 -3.86 -7.26
N VAL A 107 8.10 -5.08 -7.04
CA VAL A 107 9.03 -5.75 -7.95
C VAL A 107 8.38 -6.00 -9.31
N LEU A 108 7.16 -6.52 -9.32
CA LEU A 108 6.40 -6.76 -10.56
C LEU A 108 6.09 -5.45 -11.30
N ALA A 109 5.70 -4.41 -10.57
CA ALA A 109 5.47 -3.08 -11.14
C ALA A 109 6.74 -2.54 -11.82
N ARG A 110 7.91 -2.68 -11.18
CA ARG A 110 9.20 -2.29 -11.76
C ARG A 110 9.53 -3.05 -13.04
N GLU A 111 9.35 -4.38 -13.04
CA GLU A 111 9.60 -5.25 -14.19
C GLU A 111 8.73 -4.84 -15.39
N HIS A 112 7.46 -4.54 -15.12
CA HIS A 112 6.49 -4.18 -16.16
C HIS A 112 6.39 -2.66 -16.41
N LYS A 113 7.26 -1.85 -15.80
CA LYS A 113 7.30 -0.38 -15.96
C LYS A 113 6.00 0.31 -15.55
N VAL A 114 5.27 -0.27 -14.62
CA VAL A 114 4.08 0.33 -14.00
C VAL A 114 4.55 1.23 -12.84
N PRO A 115 4.15 2.51 -12.79
CA PRO A 115 4.50 3.38 -11.69
C PRO A 115 3.88 2.90 -10.37
N PHE A 116 4.69 2.94 -9.30
CA PHE A 116 4.32 2.46 -7.96
C PHE A 116 4.40 3.62 -6.96
N TYR A 117 3.27 3.96 -6.38
CA TYR A 117 3.16 5.04 -5.40
C TYR A 117 2.76 4.52 -4.02
N VAL A 118 3.33 5.15 -3.01
CA VAL A 118 2.94 4.97 -1.61
C VAL A 118 2.18 6.21 -1.16
N ALA A 119 0.99 6.04 -0.59
CA ALA A 119 0.18 7.14 -0.07
C ALA A 119 0.01 6.98 1.45
N ALA A 120 0.55 7.91 2.22
CA ALA A 120 0.53 7.89 3.67
C ALA A 120 0.70 9.32 4.23
N PRO A 121 0.13 9.62 5.42
CA PRO A 121 0.37 10.90 6.07
C PRO A 121 1.83 11.01 6.53
N LEU A 122 2.33 12.23 6.69
CA LEU A 122 3.69 12.47 7.20
C LEU A 122 3.95 11.82 8.57
N SER A 123 2.91 11.62 9.38
CA SER A 123 3.02 10.92 10.68
C SER A 123 3.45 9.45 10.54
N THR A 124 3.34 8.86 9.34
CA THR A 124 3.83 7.51 9.03
C THR A 124 5.33 7.48 8.72
N VAL A 125 5.92 8.65 8.40
CA VAL A 125 7.35 8.78 8.12
C VAL A 125 8.12 8.91 9.43
N ASP A 126 9.05 7.99 9.63
CA ASP A 126 9.95 7.97 10.79
C ASP A 126 11.37 8.35 10.37
N LEU A 127 11.71 9.62 10.52
CA LEU A 127 13.04 10.14 10.20
C LEU A 127 14.14 9.62 11.14
N ALA A 128 13.79 9.02 12.29
CA ALA A 128 14.75 8.41 13.21
C ALA A 128 15.16 6.99 12.78
N THR A 129 14.37 6.35 11.91
CA THR A 129 14.71 5.06 11.29
C THR A 129 15.41 5.32 9.96
N PRO A 130 16.72 5.07 9.82
CA PRO A 130 17.48 5.46 8.63
C PRO A 130 17.05 4.75 7.35
N ASP A 131 16.78 3.44 7.44
CA ASP A 131 16.46 2.55 6.33
C ASP A 131 15.50 1.43 6.73
N GLY A 132 15.06 0.67 5.74
CA GLY A 132 14.08 -0.40 5.92
C GLY A 132 14.56 -1.60 6.72
N ASP A 133 15.87 -1.86 6.77
CA ASP A 133 16.44 -2.99 7.52
C ASP A 133 16.27 -2.82 9.04
N GLN A 134 16.05 -1.58 9.49
CA GLN A 134 15.83 -1.23 10.88
C GLN A 134 14.35 -1.18 11.29
N ILE A 135 13.44 -1.41 10.34
CA ILE A 135 12.02 -1.49 10.66
C ILE A 135 11.70 -2.87 11.25
N PRO A 136 11.21 -2.96 12.50
CA PRO A 136 10.85 -4.24 13.09
C PRO A 136 9.62 -4.84 12.39
N ILE A 137 9.73 -6.11 12.00
CA ILE A 137 8.62 -6.84 11.35
C ILE A 137 8.00 -7.80 12.37
N GLU A 138 6.73 -7.60 12.65
CA GLU A 138 5.94 -8.45 13.54
C GLU A 138 5.65 -9.81 12.90
N GLU A 139 5.85 -10.89 13.66
CA GLU A 139 5.35 -12.22 13.30
C GLU A 139 3.99 -12.42 13.97
N ARG A 140 2.95 -12.66 13.19
CA ARG A 140 1.56 -12.73 13.66
C ARG A 140 1.10 -14.16 13.97
N ASP A 141 -0.09 -14.27 14.54
CA ASP A 141 -0.67 -15.58 14.87
C ASP A 141 -0.73 -16.48 13.62
N ARG A 142 -0.17 -17.68 13.78
CA ARG A 142 -0.19 -18.74 12.76
C ARG A 142 -1.60 -19.09 12.29
N ARG A 143 -2.61 -18.86 13.12
CA ARG A 143 -4.00 -19.19 12.82
C ARG A 143 -4.54 -18.38 11.63
N GLU A 144 -4.06 -17.18 11.42
CA GLU A 144 -4.41 -16.36 10.25
C GLU A 144 -4.03 -17.05 8.93
N MET A 145 -2.91 -17.79 8.92
CA MET A 145 -2.45 -18.56 7.75
C MET A 145 -3.14 -19.91 7.62
N THR A 146 -3.39 -20.57 8.77
CA THR A 146 -3.84 -21.96 8.80
C THR A 146 -5.34 -22.11 8.65
N HIS A 147 -6.13 -21.08 8.86
CA HIS A 147 -7.58 -21.12 8.82
C HIS A 147 -8.17 -20.02 7.93
N LEU A 148 -9.33 -20.34 7.38
CA LEU A 148 -10.24 -19.37 6.78
C LEU A 148 -11.59 -19.52 7.52
N GLY A 149 -11.91 -18.56 8.39
CA GLY A 149 -13.01 -18.70 9.34
C GLY A 149 -12.78 -19.89 10.28
N SER A 150 -13.70 -20.84 10.30
CA SER A 150 -13.58 -22.09 11.07
C SER A 150 -12.86 -23.21 10.31
N SER A 151 -12.66 -23.07 9.01
CA SER A 151 -12.09 -24.12 8.16
C SER A 151 -10.57 -24.08 8.19
N ARG A 152 -9.96 -25.21 8.52
CA ARG A 152 -8.52 -25.38 8.45
C ARG A 152 -8.07 -25.65 7.01
N LEU A 153 -7.06 -24.92 6.55
CA LEU A 153 -6.50 -25.00 5.20
C LEU A 153 -5.21 -25.83 5.12
N THR A 154 -4.42 -25.83 6.19
CA THR A 154 -3.12 -26.49 6.20
C THR A 154 -3.17 -27.81 6.99
N PRO A 155 -2.36 -28.83 6.65
CA PRO A 155 -2.27 -30.03 7.44
C PRO A 155 -1.73 -29.73 8.85
N GLU A 156 -2.06 -30.61 9.81
CA GLU A 156 -1.42 -30.57 11.14
C GLU A 156 0.06 -30.86 11.02
N GLY A 157 0.86 -30.19 11.89
CA GLY A 157 2.31 -30.35 11.88
C GLY A 157 3.07 -29.48 10.87
N ALA A 158 2.39 -28.79 9.94
CA ALA A 158 3.05 -27.86 9.04
C ALA A 158 3.66 -26.68 9.82
N HIS A 159 4.90 -26.33 9.51
CA HIS A 159 5.52 -25.10 10.00
C HIS A 159 4.92 -23.88 9.28
N ILE A 160 4.63 -22.82 10.02
CA ILE A 160 3.99 -21.62 9.51
C ILE A 160 4.89 -20.41 9.81
N ARG A 161 5.08 -19.57 8.81
CA ARG A 161 5.61 -18.20 8.93
C ARG A 161 4.50 -17.24 8.57
N ASN A 162 4.33 -16.17 9.35
CA ASN A 162 3.31 -15.16 9.12
C ASN A 162 3.82 -13.75 9.46
N PRO A 163 4.85 -13.23 8.75
CA PRO A 163 5.26 -11.86 8.93
C PRO A 163 4.11 -10.92 8.50
N ALA A 164 3.82 -9.93 9.33
CA ALA A 164 2.72 -8.98 9.07
C ALA A 164 2.99 -8.09 7.87
N PHE A 165 4.25 -7.69 7.70
CA PHE A 165 4.69 -6.70 6.73
C PHE A 165 5.90 -7.21 5.94
N ASP A 166 6.14 -6.60 4.79
CA ASP A 166 7.43 -6.63 4.11
C ASP A 166 7.92 -5.20 3.86
N VAL A 167 9.19 -5.06 3.57
CA VAL A 167 9.81 -3.78 3.27
C VAL A 167 10.05 -3.66 1.77
N THR A 168 9.48 -2.62 1.18
CA THR A 168 9.72 -2.22 -0.20
C THR A 168 10.86 -1.22 -0.23
N PRO A 169 12.03 -1.56 -0.81
CA PRO A 169 13.12 -0.60 -1.02
C PRO A 169 12.67 0.59 -1.87
N HIS A 170 13.08 1.78 -1.48
CA HIS A 170 12.70 3.05 -2.11
C HIS A 170 12.98 3.11 -3.62
N ARG A 171 13.97 2.35 -4.12
CA ARG A 171 14.27 2.26 -5.57
C ARG A 171 13.14 1.69 -6.42
N TYR A 172 12.15 1.04 -5.82
CA TYR A 172 10.93 0.56 -6.48
C TYR A 172 9.77 1.56 -6.42
N ILE A 173 9.90 2.61 -5.60
CA ILE A 173 8.85 3.59 -5.34
C ILE A 173 9.04 4.79 -6.27
N THR A 174 8.03 5.08 -7.07
CA THR A 174 8.01 6.22 -8.00
C THR A 174 7.80 7.54 -7.25
N GLY A 175 6.99 7.53 -6.21
CA GLY A 175 6.73 8.70 -5.37
C GLY A 175 5.95 8.34 -4.11
N ILE A 176 6.13 9.16 -3.08
CA ILE A 176 5.40 9.10 -1.81
C ILE A 176 4.44 10.28 -1.76
N ILE A 177 3.15 9.97 -1.65
CA ILE A 177 2.04 10.93 -1.62
C ILE A 177 1.66 11.18 -0.16
N THR A 178 1.68 12.43 0.24
CA THR A 178 1.29 12.87 1.58
C THR A 178 0.29 14.01 1.52
N GLU A 179 -0.23 14.46 2.65
CA GLU A 179 -1.06 15.67 2.74
C GLU A 179 -0.31 16.96 2.38
N LYS A 180 1.02 16.90 2.23
CA LYS A 180 1.87 18.04 1.84
C LYS A 180 2.27 18.02 0.36
N GLY A 181 1.98 16.94 -0.35
CA GLY A 181 2.31 16.79 -1.76
C GLY A 181 2.87 15.42 -2.11
N ILE A 182 3.45 15.35 -3.31
CA ILE A 182 4.08 14.15 -3.84
C ILE A 182 5.59 14.37 -3.82
N PHE A 183 6.29 13.46 -3.15
CA PHE A 183 7.75 13.49 -2.99
C PHE A 183 8.38 12.36 -3.79
N GLY A 184 9.39 12.69 -4.57
CA GLY A 184 10.21 11.74 -5.33
C GLY A 184 11.63 11.61 -4.75
N PRO A 185 12.44 10.69 -5.31
CA PRO A 185 13.83 10.53 -4.89
C PRO A 185 14.66 11.81 -5.18
N PRO A 186 15.71 12.08 -4.39
CA PRO A 186 16.19 11.31 -3.26
C PRO A 186 15.34 11.54 -1.98
N TYR A 187 14.71 10.48 -1.50
CA TYR A 187 13.72 10.57 -0.41
C TYR A 187 14.29 11.08 0.91
N SER A 188 15.56 10.80 1.21
CA SER A 188 16.25 11.32 2.41
C SER A 188 16.26 12.84 2.50
N GLU A 189 16.17 13.53 1.37
CA GLU A 189 16.13 14.99 1.28
C GLU A 189 14.68 15.48 1.18
N THR A 190 13.91 14.88 0.26
CA THR A 190 12.57 15.36 -0.06
C THR A 190 11.58 15.13 1.07
N LEU A 191 11.65 13.98 1.78
CA LEU A 191 10.81 13.71 2.94
C LEU A 191 11.17 14.62 4.12
N LYS A 192 12.46 14.86 4.36
CA LYS A 192 12.88 15.82 5.40
C LYS A 192 12.34 17.21 5.11
N GLY A 193 12.43 17.68 3.85
CA GLY A 193 11.86 18.96 3.43
C GLY A 193 10.34 19.04 3.62
N ALA A 194 9.63 17.92 3.48
CA ALA A 194 8.18 17.87 3.72
C ALA A 194 7.80 18.23 5.17
N PHE A 195 8.62 17.83 6.14
CA PHE A 195 8.42 18.21 7.56
C PHE A 195 8.67 19.69 7.81
N ASP A 196 9.60 20.31 7.09
CA ASP A 196 9.85 21.75 7.21
C ASP A 196 8.67 22.57 6.68
N LEU A 197 7.99 22.09 5.63
CA LEU A 197 6.74 22.68 5.12
C LEU A 197 5.56 22.54 6.12
N ALA A 198 5.65 21.58 7.04
CA ALA A 198 4.60 21.33 8.04
C ALA A 198 4.77 22.15 9.32
N ARG A 199 5.92 22.82 9.52
CA ARG A 199 6.14 23.69 10.69
C ARG A 199 5.27 24.95 10.60
N PRO A 200 4.57 25.33 11.68
CA PRO A 200 3.90 26.63 11.73
C PRO A 200 4.94 27.74 11.51
N ILE A 201 4.61 28.74 10.70
CA ILE A 201 5.41 29.95 10.60
C ILE A 201 5.40 30.58 12.00
N PRO A 202 6.55 30.82 12.65
CA PRO A 202 6.57 31.48 13.96
C PRO A 202 5.87 32.83 13.82
N PRO A 203 5.06 33.25 14.81
CA PRO A 203 4.46 34.56 14.79
C PRO A 203 5.55 35.63 14.74
N SER A 204 5.42 36.54 13.77
CA SER A 204 6.27 37.73 13.59
C SER A 204 6.19 38.69 14.76
#